data_55f51c54ac31271be7bd45c1a7090642
#
_entry.id   55f51c54ac31271be7bd45c1a7090642
#
_cell.length_a   1.000
_cell.length_b   1.000
_cell.length_c   1.000
_cell.angle_alpha   90.00
_cell.angle_beta   90.00
_cell.angle_gamma   90.00
#
_symmetry.space_group_name_H-M   'P 1'
#
loop_
_entity.id
_entity.type
_entity.pdbx_description
1 polymer ?
#
loop_
_entity_poly.entity_id
_entity_poly.type
_entity_poly.pdbx_seq_one_letter_code
_entity_poly.pdbx_strand_id
1 'polypeptide(L)'
;MKTDKKPNFLIIGAMKAATTSLYAYLKEHPEIYLPSLKEPMFFNNIETDNKKIILKGRAKKKITSFKKYFDLFQNVNNEIAIGEASPGYLYNSNCAKLIHEHLGGSTKIIVIIRQPVNRAYSNFLHARRSGKEDVNKFTIAINEEENRIENNWSPLYHYINQGYYYTQLKKYYEIFPRNNIKVVLFSELTKNKNNCLKEICEFLNVNENFNFSKEKKTNVSGTPKGLLGWFVMKLRYYSLLPNIVYSEIFPESFISFLSKIIYKKPEKLNKKLINKLTNKYYKNDILKLEQLISIDLSHWLK
;
A
#
# COMPACT_ATOMS: atom_id res chain seq x y z
N MET A 1 -32.61 4.40 -15.35
CA MET A 1 -31.78 3.26 -14.91
C MET A 1 -30.50 3.82 -14.27
N LYS A 2 -30.27 3.63 -12.97
CA LYS A 2 -28.96 3.93 -12.40
C LYS A 2 -27.98 2.92 -13.00
N THR A 3 -27.14 3.36 -13.93
CA THR A 3 -26.01 2.55 -14.38
C THR A 3 -25.20 2.19 -13.15
N ASP A 4 -25.04 0.91 -12.87
CA ASP A 4 -24.19 0.43 -11.77
C ASP A 4 -22.75 0.91 -12.06
N LYS A 5 -22.40 2.03 -11.43
CA LYS A 5 -21.09 2.66 -11.64
C LYS A 5 -20.05 1.79 -10.96
N LYS A 6 -19.29 1.07 -11.77
CA LYS A 6 -18.21 0.17 -11.35
C LYS A 6 -16.86 0.87 -11.46
N PRO A 7 -15.89 0.54 -10.60
CA PRO A 7 -14.54 1.03 -10.79
C PRO A 7 -13.96 0.51 -12.11
N ASN A 8 -13.30 1.42 -12.85
CA ASN A 8 -12.59 1.14 -14.08
C ASN A 8 -11.06 1.23 -13.92
N PHE A 9 -10.57 1.62 -12.73
CA PHE A 9 -9.17 1.50 -12.39
C PHE A 9 -8.95 1.11 -10.93
N LEU A 10 -7.81 0.50 -10.63
CA LEU A 10 -7.42 0.08 -9.28
C LEU A 10 -5.96 0.41 -8.99
N ILE A 11 -5.67 0.93 -7.79
CA ILE A 11 -4.31 1.03 -7.25
C ILE A 11 -4.05 -0.19 -6.38
N ILE A 12 -3.41 -1.20 -6.95
CA ILE A 12 -3.30 -2.54 -6.36
C ILE A 12 -2.14 -2.73 -5.38
N GLY A 13 -1.19 -1.80 -5.34
CA GLY A 13 0.02 -1.96 -4.50
C GLY A 13 1.12 -0.96 -4.84
N ALA A 14 2.33 -1.19 -4.25
CA ALA A 14 2.60 -2.14 -3.19
C ALA A 14 2.36 -1.51 -1.81
N MET A 15 2.13 -2.33 -0.80
CA MET A 15 2.10 -1.82 0.58
C MET A 15 3.41 -1.08 0.89
N LYS A 16 3.32 0.12 1.51
CA LYS A 16 4.45 0.99 1.90
C LYS A 16 5.24 1.60 0.74
N ALA A 17 4.61 1.73 -0.42
CA ALA A 17 5.16 2.38 -1.61
C ALA A 17 4.44 3.70 -1.97
N ALA A 18 3.88 4.44 -1.02
CA ALA A 18 3.19 5.73 -1.19
C ALA A 18 1.80 5.68 -1.87
N THR A 19 1.10 4.56 -1.87
CA THR A 19 -0.26 4.46 -2.40
C THR A 19 -1.25 5.43 -1.73
N THR A 20 -1.01 5.80 -0.46
CA THR A 20 -1.84 6.80 0.24
C THR A 20 -1.63 8.20 -0.31
N SER A 21 -0.39 8.56 -0.67
CA SER A 21 -0.09 9.85 -1.27
C SER A 21 -0.66 9.94 -2.69
N LEU A 22 -0.49 8.89 -3.50
CA LEU A 22 -1.10 8.84 -4.83
C LEU A 22 -2.63 8.96 -4.75
N TYR A 23 -3.28 8.18 -3.87
CA TYR A 23 -4.71 8.28 -3.63
C TYR A 23 -5.15 9.71 -3.27
N ALA A 24 -4.41 10.39 -2.38
CA ALA A 24 -4.73 11.74 -1.95
C ALA A 24 -4.60 12.77 -3.09
N TYR A 25 -3.59 12.63 -3.97
CA TYR A 25 -3.45 13.48 -5.14
C TYR A 25 -4.57 13.21 -6.16
N LEU A 26 -4.79 11.97 -6.55
CA LEU A 26 -5.80 11.65 -7.55
C LEU A 26 -7.21 12.05 -7.11
N LYS A 27 -7.48 12.06 -5.81
CA LYS A 27 -8.77 12.52 -5.26
C LYS A 27 -9.02 14.03 -5.42
N GLU A 28 -7.99 14.82 -5.72
CA GLU A 28 -8.14 16.25 -6.00
C GLU A 28 -8.64 16.52 -7.44
N HIS A 29 -8.50 15.54 -8.33
CA HIS A 29 -8.80 15.70 -9.74
C HIS A 29 -10.31 15.62 -10.00
N PRO A 30 -10.94 16.59 -10.70
CA PRO A 30 -12.38 16.65 -10.88
C PRO A 30 -12.95 15.50 -11.74
N GLU A 31 -12.15 14.90 -12.60
CA GLU A 31 -12.55 13.78 -13.46
C GLU A 31 -12.25 12.41 -12.85
N ILE A 32 -11.75 12.36 -11.60
CA ILE A 32 -11.39 11.11 -10.90
C ILE A 32 -12.25 10.95 -9.64
N TYR A 33 -12.98 9.85 -9.58
CA TYR A 33 -13.69 9.47 -8.37
C TYR A 33 -12.92 8.42 -7.58
N LEU A 34 -12.69 8.69 -6.30
CA LEU A 34 -12.17 7.76 -5.32
C LEU A 34 -13.04 7.80 -4.06
N PRO A 35 -13.57 6.67 -3.56
CA PRO A 35 -14.45 6.63 -2.40
C PRO A 35 -13.75 7.15 -1.14
N SER A 36 -14.49 7.68 -0.17
CA SER A 36 -13.91 8.15 1.11
C SER A 36 -13.28 7.01 1.91
N LEU A 37 -13.84 5.81 1.81
CA LEU A 37 -13.25 4.60 2.40
C LEU A 37 -12.05 4.14 1.57
N LYS A 38 -10.85 4.42 2.07
CA LYS A 38 -9.61 3.89 1.49
C LYS A 38 -9.36 2.45 1.97
N GLU A 39 -8.83 1.62 1.06
CA GLU A 39 -8.49 0.21 1.31
C GLU A 39 -9.73 -0.62 1.69
N PRO A 40 -10.77 -0.67 0.82
CA PRO A 40 -11.90 -1.56 1.05
C PRO A 40 -11.50 -3.02 1.07
N MET A 41 -10.39 -3.40 0.41
CA MET A 41 -9.79 -4.74 0.38
C MET A 41 -10.81 -5.82 -0.05
N PHE A 42 -11.77 -5.45 -0.90
CA PHE A 42 -12.89 -6.31 -1.28
C PHE A 42 -12.43 -7.62 -1.91
N PHE A 43 -11.59 -7.56 -2.96
CA PHE A 43 -11.07 -8.75 -3.65
C PHE A 43 -10.11 -9.59 -2.80
N ASN A 44 -9.59 -9.08 -1.69
CA ASN A 44 -8.90 -9.87 -0.69
C ASN A 44 -9.84 -10.71 0.20
N ASN A 45 -11.12 -10.36 0.25
CA ASN A 45 -12.04 -10.87 1.27
C ASN A 45 -13.16 -11.74 0.72
N ILE A 46 -13.46 -11.72 -0.60
CA ILE A 46 -14.59 -12.45 -1.19
C ILE A 46 -14.38 -13.96 -1.31
N GLU A 47 -13.12 -14.40 -1.35
CA GLU A 47 -12.74 -15.82 -1.41
C GLU A 47 -11.85 -16.23 -0.22
N THR A 48 -11.97 -15.60 0.92
CA THR A 48 -11.24 -16.10 2.07
C THR A 48 -11.91 -17.41 2.52
N ASP A 49 -11.33 -18.55 2.13
CA ASP A 49 -11.44 -19.76 2.93
C ASP A 49 -11.36 -19.38 4.41
N ASN A 50 -12.16 -20.04 5.24
CA ASN A 50 -12.25 -19.82 6.68
C ASN A 50 -10.92 -20.02 7.45
N LYS A 51 -9.77 -19.84 6.79
CA LYS A 51 -8.45 -19.85 7.43
C LYS A 51 -8.38 -18.66 8.40
N LYS A 52 -8.33 -19.00 9.67
CA LYS A 52 -8.19 -18.05 10.77
C LYS A 52 -6.85 -17.32 10.64
N ILE A 53 -6.88 -16.12 10.04
CA ILE A 53 -5.69 -15.28 9.95
C ILE A 53 -5.44 -14.67 11.33
N ILE A 54 -4.26 -14.92 11.89
CA ILE A 54 -3.87 -14.34 13.17
C ILE A 54 -3.54 -12.86 12.95
N LEU A 55 -4.50 -11.99 13.29
CA LEU A 55 -4.33 -10.55 13.37
C LEU A 55 -4.12 -10.17 14.82
N LYS A 56 -2.92 -9.70 15.16
CA LYS A 56 -2.73 -9.00 16.43
C LYS A 56 -3.39 -7.61 16.32
N GLY A 57 -4.43 -7.38 17.11
CA GLY A 57 -5.21 -6.12 17.14
C GLY A 57 -6.63 -6.24 16.56
N ARG A 58 -7.41 -5.15 16.67
CA ARG A 58 -8.78 -5.09 16.14
C ARG A 58 -8.79 -5.24 14.63
N ALA A 59 -9.50 -6.24 14.13
CA ALA A 59 -9.77 -6.38 12.70
C ALA A 59 -10.66 -5.22 12.23
N LYS A 60 -10.28 -4.56 11.13
CA LYS A 60 -11.19 -3.64 10.43
C LYS A 60 -12.41 -4.43 9.93
N LYS A 61 -13.58 -3.80 9.95
CA LYS A 61 -14.80 -4.38 9.37
C LYS A 61 -14.54 -4.65 7.88
N LYS A 62 -14.61 -5.92 7.48
CA LYS A 62 -14.34 -6.35 6.11
C LYS A 62 -15.55 -6.10 5.21
N ILE A 63 -15.31 -5.65 3.98
CA ILE A 63 -16.30 -5.65 2.92
C ILE A 63 -16.18 -6.99 2.19
N THR A 64 -17.24 -7.79 2.23
CA THR A 64 -17.31 -9.13 1.61
C THR A 64 -18.48 -9.25 0.62
N SER A 65 -19.37 -8.26 0.59
CA SER A 65 -20.56 -8.23 -0.26
C SER A 65 -20.37 -7.29 -1.43
N PHE A 66 -20.69 -7.72 -2.65
CA PHE A 66 -20.69 -6.90 -3.86
C PHE A 66 -21.55 -5.65 -3.70
N LYS A 67 -22.75 -5.78 -3.11
CA LYS A 67 -23.62 -4.62 -2.86
C LYS A 67 -22.86 -3.55 -2.06
N LYS A 68 -22.28 -3.91 -0.92
CA LYS A 68 -21.52 -2.96 -0.08
C LYS A 68 -20.27 -2.40 -0.79
N TYR A 69 -19.68 -3.16 -1.69
CA TYR A 69 -18.54 -2.69 -2.48
C TYR A 69 -18.98 -1.66 -3.52
N PHE A 70 -20.05 -1.94 -4.28
CA PHE A 70 -20.56 -1.00 -5.28
C PHE A 70 -21.25 0.22 -4.66
N ASP A 71 -21.81 0.11 -3.45
CA ASP A 71 -22.32 1.26 -2.70
C ASP A 71 -21.25 2.34 -2.45
N LEU A 72 -19.95 1.99 -2.47
CA LEU A 72 -18.87 2.96 -2.38
C LEU A 72 -18.82 3.93 -3.55
N PHE A 73 -19.39 3.58 -4.68
CA PHE A 73 -19.36 4.34 -5.94
C PHE A 73 -20.71 5.02 -6.27
N GLN A 74 -21.68 4.98 -5.36
CA GLN A 74 -23.02 5.56 -5.58
C GLN A 74 -23.00 7.08 -5.84
N ASN A 75 -21.99 7.80 -5.32
CA ASN A 75 -21.83 9.24 -5.45
C ASN A 75 -21.01 9.68 -6.68
N VAL A 76 -20.69 8.77 -7.58
CA VAL A 76 -20.05 9.13 -8.86
C VAL A 76 -21.03 9.93 -9.69
N ASN A 77 -20.61 11.07 -10.24
CA ASN A 77 -21.41 11.91 -11.13
C ASN A 77 -20.90 11.80 -12.57
N ASN A 78 -19.98 12.67 -12.96
CA ASN A 78 -19.46 12.77 -14.32
C ASN A 78 -17.98 12.38 -14.41
N GLU A 79 -17.42 11.79 -13.33
CA GLU A 79 -16.03 11.39 -13.34
C GLU A 79 -15.78 10.27 -14.34
N ILE A 80 -14.72 10.41 -15.13
CA ILE A 80 -14.31 9.48 -16.20
C ILE A 80 -13.58 8.28 -15.60
N ALA A 81 -12.64 8.55 -14.67
CA ALA A 81 -11.88 7.54 -13.99
C ALA A 81 -12.51 7.25 -12.60
N ILE A 82 -12.99 6.05 -12.42
CA ILE A 82 -13.63 5.61 -11.17
C ILE A 82 -12.76 4.50 -10.58
N GLY A 83 -12.26 4.67 -9.36
CA GLY A 83 -11.34 3.68 -8.82
C GLY A 83 -11.29 3.57 -7.31
N GLU A 84 -10.42 2.70 -6.83
CA GLU A 84 -10.09 2.55 -5.42
C GLU A 84 -8.63 2.11 -5.23
N ALA A 85 -8.14 2.17 -4.00
CA ALA A 85 -6.77 1.82 -3.66
C ALA A 85 -6.72 0.79 -2.54
N SER A 86 -6.39 -0.45 -2.88
CA SER A 86 -6.21 -1.57 -1.95
C SER A 86 -4.85 -2.24 -2.18
N PRO A 87 -3.79 -1.77 -1.50
CA PRO A 87 -2.42 -2.24 -1.76
C PRO A 87 -2.17 -3.72 -1.51
N GLY A 88 -3.08 -4.40 -0.85
CA GLY A 88 -3.01 -5.84 -0.61
C GLY A 88 -3.36 -6.69 -1.83
N TYR A 89 -3.99 -6.14 -2.85
CA TYR A 89 -4.37 -6.89 -4.06
C TYR A 89 -3.14 -7.42 -4.81
N LEU A 90 -2.05 -6.65 -4.85
CA LEU A 90 -0.83 -7.08 -5.51
C LEU A 90 -0.27 -8.38 -4.91
N TYR A 91 -0.30 -8.50 -3.59
CA TYR A 91 0.27 -9.65 -2.88
C TYR A 91 -0.62 -10.89 -2.92
N ASN A 92 -1.93 -10.73 -2.97
CA ASN A 92 -2.86 -11.85 -3.01
C ASN A 92 -2.95 -12.43 -4.44
N SER A 93 -2.58 -13.68 -4.58
CA SER A 93 -2.49 -14.36 -5.88
C SER A 93 -3.80 -14.47 -6.64
N ASN A 94 -4.95 -14.44 -5.96
CA ASN A 94 -6.27 -14.59 -6.56
C ASN A 94 -6.86 -13.26 -7.04
N CYS A 95 -6.35 -12.12 -6.53
CA CYS A 95 -6.96 -10.83 -6.83
C CYS A 95 -6.95 -10.49 -8.31
N ALA A 96 -5.89 -10.81 -9.06
CA ALA A 96 -5.83 -10.51 -10.49
C ALA A 96 -6.99 -11.18 -11.25
N LYS A 97 -7.24 -12.46 -10.98
CA LYS A 97 -8.34 -13.24 -11.57
C LYS A 97 -9.70 -12.67 -11.16
N LEU A 98 -9.93 -12.45 -9.88
CA LEU A 98 -11.19 -11.92 -9.34
C LEU A 98 -11.51 -10.52 -9.88
N ILE A 99 -10.51 -9.65 -10.00
CA ILE A 99 -10.68 -8.31 -10.58
C ILE A 99 -11.12 -8.43 -12.05
N HIS A 100 -10.45 -9.28 -12.82
CA HIS A 100 -10.80 -9.51 -14.22
C HIS A 100 -12.23 -10.08 -14.38
N GLU A 101 -12.61 -11.05 -13.57
CA GLU A 101 -13.93 -11.69 -13.63
C GLU A 101 -15.07 -10.71 -13.31
N HIS A 102 -14.84 -9.80 -12.36
CA HIS A 102 -15.92 -8.93 -11.87
C HIS A 102 -15.91 -7.51 -12.45
N LEU A 103 -14.74 -6.99 -12.84
CA LEU A 103 -14.61 -5.65 -13.42
C LEU A 103 -14.28 -5.65 -14.91
N GLY A 104 -13.81 -6.79 -15.45
CA GLY A 104 -13.45 -6.95 -16.85
C GLY A 104 -11.99 -6.61 -17.18
N GLY A 105 -11.53 -7.09 -18.35
CA GLY A 105 -10.14 -6.94 -18.81
C GLY A 105 -9.75 -5.51 -19.21
N SER A 106 -10.71 -4.60 -19.39
CA SER A 106 -10.45 -3.18 -19.66
C SER A 106 -10.08 -2.38 -18.40
N THR A 107 -10.20 -2.98 -17.21
CA THR A 107 -9.84 -2.33 -15.95
C THR A 107 -8.37 -1.92 -15.96
N LYS A 108 -8.10 -0.63 -15.69
CA LYS A 108 -6.75 -0.09 -15.60
C LYS A 108 -6.13 -0.39 -14.22
N ILE A 109 -4.92 -0.91 -14.23
CA ILE A 109 -4.19 -1.34 -13.03
C ILE A 109 -3.00 -0.40 -12.80
N ILE A 110 -2.97 0.24 -11.65
CA ILE A 110 -1.83 1.08 -11.24
C ILE A 110 -1.12 0.38 -10.08
N VAL A 111 0.20 0.25 -10.19
CA VAL A 111 1.02 -0.29 -9.12
C VAL A 111 2.23 0.60 -8.88
N ILE A 112 2.48 0.97 -7.64
CA ILE A 112 3.69 1.69 -7.25
C ILE A 112 4.63 0.68 -6.59
N ILE A 113 5.85 0.57 -7.10
CA ILE A 113 6.88 -0.29 -6.52
C ILE A 113 8.01 0.54 -5.93
N ARG A 114 8.63 0.00 -4.89
CA ARG A 114 9.73 0.61 -4.16
C ARG A 114 10.85 -0.40 -4.01
N GLN A 115 12.10 0.06 -3.92
CA GLN A 115 13.22 -0.82 -3.59
C GLN A 115 12.81 -1.78 -2.44
N PRO A 116 12.83 -3.11 -2.66
CA PRO A 116 12.08 -4.06 -1.84
C PRO A 116 12.53 -4.12 -0.37
N VAL A 117 13.83 -3.98 -0.08
CA VAL A 117 14.31 -3.93 1.32
C VAL A 117 13.83 -2.65 2.02
N ASN A 118 13.85 -1.51 1.32
CA ASN A 118 13.32 -0.25 1.87
C ASN A 118 11.81 -0.32 2.10
N ARG A 119 11.06 -1.03 1.25
CA ARG A 119 9.64 -1.30 1.46
C ARG A 119 9.43 -2.18 2.69
N ALA A 120 10.17 -3.28 2.81
CA ALA A 120 10.11 -4.21 3.93
C ALA A 120 10.40 -3.49 5.26
N TYR A 121 11.45 -2.67 5.30
CA TYR A 121 11.78 -1.88 6.47
C TYR A 121 10.70 -0.85 6.81
N SER A 122 10.13 -0.17 5.83
CA SER A 122 9.00 0.74 6.04
C SER A 122 7.77 0.01 6.61
N ASN A 123 7.56 -1.25 6.22
CA ASN A 123 6.49 -2.07 6.75
C ASN A 123 6.74 -2.49 8.20
N PHE A 124 7.96 -2.91 8.52
CA PHE A 124 8.40 -3.20 9.88
C PHE A 124 8.19 -1.99 10.80
N LEU A 125 8.66 -0.80 10.40
CA LEU A 125 8.47 0.43 11.17
C LEU A 125 6.99 0.77 11.37
N HIS A 126 6.16 0.52 10.38
CA HIS A 126 4.71 0.71 10.48
C HIS A 126 4.08 -0.26 11.49
N ALA A 127 4.44 -1.53 11.44
CA ALA A 127 3.97 -2.54 12.39
C ALA A 127 4.41 -2.19 13.83
N ARG A 128 5.67 -1.76 14.02
CA ARG A 128 6.21 -1.26 15.29
C ARG A 128 5.41 -0.07 15.81
N ARG A 129 5.22 0.94 14.98
CA ARG A 129 4.47 2.16 15.36
C ARG A 129 3.01 1.86 15.75
N SER A 130 2.40 0.86 15.11
CA SER A 130 1.02 0.45 15.40
C SER A 130 0.92 -0.46 16.63
N GLY A 131 2.04 -0.79 17.29
CA GLY A 131 2.06 -1.74 18.40
C GLY A 131 1.83 -3.20 17.98
N LYS A 132 1.86 -3.49 16.69
CA LYS A 132 1.61 -4.84 16.17
C LYS A 132 2.87 -5.70 16.11
N GLU A 133 4.06 -5.09 16.02
CA GLU A 133 5.34 -5.77 16.03
C GLU A 133 6.08 -5.49 17.35
N ASP A 134 6.35 -6.53 18.10
CA ASP A 134 7.07 -6.50 19.38
C ASP A 134 8.58 -6.68 19.23
N VAL A 135 9.01 -7.33 18.13
CA VAL A 135 10.43 -7.45 17.80
C VAL A 135 11.02 -6.07 17.51
N ASN A 136 12.15 -5.76 18.13
CA ASN A 136 12.77 -4.43 18.05
C ASN A 136 13.82 -4.28 16.92
N LYS A 137 14.32 -5.39 16.37
CA LYS A 137 15.31 -5.39 15.28
C LYS A 137 14.71 -5.94 13.99
N PHE A 138 14.88 -5.20 12.90
CA PHE A 138 14.38 -5.59 11.58
C PHE A 138 14.94 -6.93 11.10
N THR A 139 16.24 -7.18 11.34
CA THR A 139 16.89 -8.45 10.95
C THR A 139 16.30 -9.66 11.67
N ILE A 140 15.89 -9.52 12.93
CA ILE A 140 15.19 -10.59 13.65
C ILE A 140 13.80 -10.78 13.08
N ALA A 141 13.05 -9.69 12.85
CA ALA A 141 11.69 -9.76 12.32
C ALA A 141 11.60 -10.44 10.94
N ILE A 142 12.59 -10.24 10.06
CA ILE A 142 12.64 -10.93 8.76
C ILE A 142 13.04 -12.40 8.87
N ASN A 143 13.83 -12.80 9.87
CA ASN A 143 14.15 -14.20 10.12
C ASN A 143 12.94 -14.99 10.68
N GLU A 144 12.04 -14.31 11.37
CA GLU A 144 10.80 -14.90 11.89
C GLU A 144 9.70 -15.05 10.81
N GLU A 145 9.88 -14.46 9.63
CA GLU A 145 8.82 -14.34 8.64
C GLU A 145 8.30 -15.70 8.16
N GLU A 146 9.19 -16.65 7.88
CA GLU A 146 8.82 -17.97 7.40
C GLU A 146 7.93 -18.70 8.44
N ASN A 147 8.35 -18.74 9.67
CA ASN A 147 7.57 -19.29 10.78
C ASN A 147 6.21 -18.58 10.94
N ARG A 148 6.17 -17.27 10.74
CA ARG A 148 4.91 -16.50 10.78
C ARG A 148 3.97 -16.84 9.63
N ILE A 149 4.49 -17.08 8.43
CA ILE A 149 3.70 -17.49 7.26
C ILE A 149 3.10 -18.89 7.50
N GLU A 150 3.91 -19.85 7.95
CA GLU A 150 3.47 -21.20 8.27
C GLU A 150 2.38 -21.22 9.35
N ASN A 151 2.47 -20.31 10.32
CA ASN A 151 1.48 -20.14 11.39
C ASN A 151 0.32 -19.19 11.01
N ASN A 152 0.11 -18.92 9.71
CA ASN A 152 -1.00 -18.07 9.19
C ASN A 152 -1.07 -16.66 9.79
N TRP A 153 0.07 -16.04 10.07
CA TRP A 153 0.08 -14.64 10.47
C TRP A 153 -0.34 -13.74 9.31
N SER A 154 -0.90 -12.59 9.66
CA SER A 154 -1.32 -11.60 8.68
C SER A 154 -0.19 -11.19 7.73
N PRO A 155 -0.50 -10.92 6.44
CA PRO A 155 0.46 -10.36 5.49
C PRO A 155 1.19 -9.10 5.97
N LEU A 156 0.69 -8.41 7.00
CA LEU A 156 1.41 -7.29 7.65
C LEU A 156 2.82 -7.69 8.09
N TYR A 157 3.06 -8.96 8.40
CA TYR A 157 4.33 -9.50 8.89
C TYR A 157 5.18 -10.17 7.81
N HIS A 158 4.69 -10.20 6.56
CA HIS A 158 5.41 -10.76 5.42
C HIS A 158 6.33 -9.69 4.82
N TYR A 159 7.43 -9.39 5.55
CA TYR A 159 8.33 -8.29 5.20
C TYR A 159 9.08 -8.55 3.89
N ILE A 160 9.62 -9.73 3.71
CA ILE A 160 10.38 -10.10 2.53
C ILE A 160 9.45 -10.54 1.39
N ASN A 161 8.48 -11.38 1.68
CA ASN A 161 7.62 -12.00 0.65
C ASN A 161 6.85 -10.97 -0.19
N GLN A 162 6.38 -9.89 0.41
CA GLN A 162 5.71 -8.81 -0.33
C GLN A 162 6.64 -8.00 -1.24
N GLY A 163 7.92 -8.25 -1.22
CA GLY A 163 8.91 -7.60 -2.09
C GLY A 163 9.23 -8.35 -3.37
N TYR A 164 8.74 -9.57 -3.56
CA TYR A 164 8.89 -10.35 -4.79
C TYR A 164 7.90 -9.86 -5.86
N TYR A 165 8.20 -8.71 -6.44
CA TYR A 165 7.29 -8.02 -7.37
C TYR A 165 7.12 -8.73 -8.71
N TYR A 166 8.17 -9.36 -9.23
CA TYR A 166 8.05 -10.13 -10.46
C TYR A 166 6.97 -11.21 -10.36
N THR A 167 7.05 -12.03 -9.32
CA THR A 167 6.10 -13.12 -9.10
C THR A 167 4.66 -12.62 -8.95
N GLN A 168 4.48 -11.45 -8.33
CA GLN A 168 3.18 -10.84 -8.13
C GLN A 168 2.64 -10.19 -9.41
N LEU A 169 3.45 -9.37 -10.09
CA LEU A 169 3.04 -8.65 -11.30
C LEU A 169 2.86 -9.57 -12.50
N LYS A 170 3.66 -10.64 -12.61
CA LYS A 170 3.51 -11.62 -13.68
C LYS A 170 2.07 -12.08 -13.84
N LYS A 171 1.35 -12.34 -12.73
CA LYS A 171 -0.06 -12.76 -12.74
C LYS A 171 -1.00 -11.71 -13.34
N TYR A 172 -0.72 -10.43 -13.11
CA TYR A 172 -1.48 -9.34 -13.70
C TYR A 172 -1.20 -9.23 -15.20
N TYR A 173 0.07 -9.36 -15.63
CA TYR A 173 0.45 -9.33 -17.05
C TYR A 173 -0.04 -10.56 -17.85
N GLU A 174 -0.34 -11.67 -17.17
CA GLU A 174 -0.94 -12.86 -17.79
C GLU A 174 -2.46 -12.70 -18.04
N ILE A 175 -3.12 -11.80 -17.31
CA ILE A 175 -4.58 -11.65 -17.30
C ILE A 175 -5.03 -10.35 -17.98
N PHE A 176 -4.31 -9.24 -17.78
CA PHE A 176 -4.66 -7.94 -18.29
C PHE A 176 -3.78 -7.55 -19.49
N PRO A 177 -4.32 -6.83 -20.47
CA PRO A 177 -3.52 -6.24 -21.53
C PRO A 177 -2.41 -5.36 -20.96
N ARG A 178 -1.22 -5.44 -21.56
CA ARG A 178 -0.03 -4.72 -21.06
C ARG A 178 -0.27 -3.20 -20.95
N ASN A 179 -1.01 -2.62 -21.90
CA ASN A 179 -1.37 -1.20 -21.91
C ASN A 179 -2.39 -0.80 -20.81
N ASN A 180 -3.00 -1.78 -20.14
CA ASN A 180 -3.88 -1.54 -18.98
C ASN A 180 -3.13 -1.63 -17.64
N ILE A 181 -1.81 -1.81 -17.65
CA ILE A 181 -0.99 -1.89 -16.41
C ILE A 181 0.04 -0.77 -16.42
N LYS A 182 -0.07 0.19 -15.49
CA LYS A 182 0.91 1.26 -15.25
C LYS A 182 1.73 0.94 -14.01
N VAL A 183 3.03 0.69 -14.20
CA VAL A 183 4.00 0.55 -13.11
C VAL A 183 4.65 1.90 -12.85
N VAL A 184 4.67 2.32 -11.58
CA VAL A 184 5.25 3.58 -11.13
C VAL A 184 6.35 3.29 -10.12
N LEU A 185 7.51 3.91 -10.28
CA LEU A 185 8.54 3.83 -9.25
C LEU A 185 8.24 4.82 -8.11
N PHE A 186 8.40 4.38 -6.88
CA PHE A 186 8.31 5.24 -5.69
C PHE A 186 9.22 6.47 -5.79
N SER A 187 10.42 6.31 -6.38
CA SER A 187 11.37 7.39 -6.63
C SER A 187 10.79 8.47 -7.54
N GLU A 188 10.08 8.08 -8.61
CA GLU A 188 9.46 9.03 -9.54
C GLU A 188 8.34 9.81 -8.85
N LEU A 189 7.44 9.13 -8.18
CA LEU A 189 6.36 9.79 -7.44
C LEU A 189 6.88 10.76 -6.37
N THR A 190 8.08 10.53 -5.80
CA THR A 190 8.63 11.37 -4.75
C THR A 190 9.59 12.46 -5.24
N LYS A 191 10.29 12.25 -6.36
CA LYS A 191 11.26 13.20 -6.91
C LYS A 191 10.69 14.03 -8.06
N ASN A 192 9.91 13.39 -8.93
CA ASN A 192 9.34 13.95 -10.17
C ASN A 192 7.81 13.94 -10.14
N LYS A 193 7.23 14.29 -8.99
CA LYS A 193 5.79 14.17 -8.71
C LYS A 193 4.89 14.63 -9.85
N ASN A 194 5.12 15.86 -10.34
CA ASN A 194 4.21 16.46 -11.33
C ASN A 194 4.22 15.67 -12.65
N ASN A 195 5.38 15.26 -13.14
CA ASN A 195 5.48 14.45 -14.34
C ASN A 195 4.85 13.07 -14.15
N CYS A 196 5.12 12.45 -12.99
CA CYS A 196 4.51 11.16 -12.65
C CYS A 196 2.98 11.22 -12.57
N LEU A 197 2.41 12.28 -12.01
CA LEU A 197 0.97 12.48 -11.94
C LEU A 197 0.37 12.77 -13.32
N LYS A 198 1.07 13.57 -14.17
CA LYS A 198 0.69 13.79 -15.55
C LYS A 198 0.57 12.47 -16.31
N GLU A 199 1.59 11.63 -16.28
CA GLU A 199 1.59 10.32 -16.92
C GLU A 199 0.47 9.38 -16.41
N ILE A 200 0.11 9.50 -15.12
CA ILE A 200 -1.00 8.73 -14.55
C ILE A 200 -2.34 9.26 -15.08
N CYS A 201 -2.51 10.58 -15.20
CA CYS A 201 -3.70 11.18 -15.78
C CYS A 201 -3.88 10.80 -17.25
N GLU A 202 -2.81 10.85 -18.06
CA GLU A 202 -2.80 10.34 -19.43
C GLU A 202 -3.21 8.87 -19.48
N PHE A 203 -2.63 8.04 -18.63
CA PHE A 203 -2.99 6.62 -18.53
C PHE A 203 -4.46 6.41 -18.14
N LEU A 204 -5.04 7.26 -17.30
CA LEU A 204 -6.44 7.18 -16.89
C LEU A 204 -7.40 7.82 -17.91
N ASN A 205 -6.90 8.51 -18.96
CA ASN A 205 -7.64 9.27 -19.94
C ASN A 205 -8.42 10.45 -19.31
N VAL A 206 -7.80 11.14 -18.38
CA VAL A 206 -8.30 12.37 -17.75
C VAL A 206 -7.35 13.53 -18.05
N ASN A 207 -7.77 14.77 -17.79
CA ASN A 207 -6.98 15.96 -18.08
C ASN A 207 -5.61 15.93 -17.37
N GLU A 208 -4.54 15.72 -18.13
CA GLU A 208 -3.18 15.62 -17.63
C GLU A 208 -2.57 16.98 -17.20
N ASN A 209 -3.20 18.10 -17.54
CA ASN A 209 -2.73 19.45 -17.18
C ASN A 209 -3.31 19.95 -15.86
N PHE A 210 -3.99 19.11 -15.11
CA PHE A 210 -4.51 19.47 -13.79
C PHE A 210 -3.38 19.79 -12.79
N ASN A 211 -3.50 20.91 -12.08
CA ASN A 211 -2.53 21.34 -11.09
C ASN A 211 -2.83 20.75 -9.71
N PHE A 212 -2.08 19.70 -9.34
CA PHE A 212 -2.17 19.09 -8.03
C PHE A 212 -1.56 19.94 -6.93
N SER A 213 -2.15 19.93 -5.74
CA SER A 213 -1.67 20.70 -4.60
C SER A 213 -0.22 20.37 -4.22
N LYS A 214 0.51 21.39 -3.67
CA LYS A 214 1.85 21.15 -3.11
C LYS A 214 1.73 20.28 -1.86
N GLU A 215 2.56 19.22 -1.82
CA GLU A 215 2.76 18.23 -0.75
C GLU A 215 1.84 18.26 0.49
N LYS A 216 0.88 17.35 0.55
CA LYS A 216 0.38 16.87 1.85
C LYS A 216 1.31 15.74 2.33
N LYS A 217 2.18 16.00 3.29
CA LYS A 217 2.98 14.96 3.97
C LYS A 217 2.04 14.04 4.75
N THR A 218 1.60 12.98 4.11
CA THR A 218 0.55 12.10 4.64
C THR A 218 1.04 11.04 5.63
N ASN A 219 2.35 10.81 5.79
CA ASN A 219 2.84 9.79 6.73
C ASN A 219 4.25 10.09 7.25
N VAL A 220 4.35 10.59 8.46
CA VAL A 220 5.63 10.62 9.18
C VAL A 220 5.89 9.23 9.77
N SER A 221 6.90 8.53 9.27
CA SER A 221 7.40 7.32 9.90
C SER A 221 8.02 7.68 11.25
N GLY A 222 7.70 6.95 12.31
CA GLY A 222 8.29 7.13 13.63
C GLY A 222 8.45 5.81 14.35
N THR A 223 9.46 5.69 15.21
CA THR A 223 9.63 4.57 16.14
C THR A 223 9.35 5.06 17.56
N PRO A 224 8.81 4.21 18.46
CA PRO A 224 8.58 4.59 19.84
C PRO A 224 9.84 5.15 20.49
N LYS A 225 9.70 6.23 21.27
CA LYS A 225 10.79 6.90 21.98
C LYS A 225 10.69 6.63 23.48
N GLY A 226 11.74 6.05 24.08
CA GLY A 226 11.83 5.79 25.51
C GLY A 226 10.70 4.93 26.09
N LEU A 227 10.57 4.95 27.42
CA LEU A 227 9.55 4.19 28.15
C LEU A 227 8.12 4.64 27.82
N LEU A 228 7.90 5.94 27.67
CA LEU A 228 6.59 6.49 27.33
C LEU A 228 6.12 6.03 25.94
N GLY A 229 7.00 6.11 24.94
CA GLY A 229 6.68 5.62 23.59
C GLY A 229 6.41 4.12 23.57
N TRP A 230 7.17 3.34 24.36
CA TRP A 230 6.95 1.91 24.53
C TRP A 230 5.60 1.63 25.20
N PHE A 231 5.24 2.37 26.24
CA PHE A 231 3.98 2.22 26.97
C PHE A 231 2.77 2.52 26.06
N VAL A 232 2.82 3.64 25.32
CA VAL A 232 1.78 3.98 24.31
C VAL A 232 1.67 2.91 23.25
N MET A 233 2.78 2.34 22.78
CA MET A 233 2.79 1.24 21.83
C MET A 233 2.09 -0.01 22.42
N LYS A 234 2.36 -0.34 23.68
CA LYS A 234 1.72 -1.47 24.39
C LYS A 234 0.21 -1.25 24.56
N LEU A 235 -0.22 -0.07 24.95
CA LEU A 235 -1.65 0.27 25.03
C LEU A 235 -2.35 0.12 23.68
N ARG A 236 -1.70 0.53 22.57
CA ARG A 236 -2.21 0.31 21.22
C ARG A 236 -2.25 -1.16 20.83
N TYR A 237 -1.23 -1.91 21.20
CA TYR A 237 -1.14 -3.35 20.95
C TYR A 237 -2.31 -4.11 21.59
N TYR A 238 -2.63 -3.80 22.82
CA TYR A 238 -3.76 -4.40 23.55
C TYR A 238 -5.11 -3.75 23.24
N SER A 239 -5.16 -2.84 22.27
CA SER A 239 -6.39 -2.09 21.90
C SER A 239 -7.04 -1.33 23.09
N LEU A 240 -6.23 -0.99 24.09
CA LEU A 240 -6.68 -0.22 25.26
C LEU A 240 -6.78 1.29 24.95
N LEU A 241 -6.10 1.76 23.90
CA LEU A 241 -6.31 3.09 23.36
C LEU A 241 -7.37 3.01 22.24
N PRO A 242 -8.45 3.78 22.32
CA PRO A 242 -9.41 3.85 21.24
C PRO A 242 -8.71 4.31 19.95
N ASN A 243 -9.17 3.80 18.79
CA ASN A 243 -8.78 4.34 17.49
C ASN A 243 -9.48 5.69 17.26
N ILE A 244 -9.27 6.62 18.19
CA ILE A 244 -9.75 7.98 18.06
C ILE A 244 -8.89 8.61 16.96
N VAL A 245 -9.53 9.17 15.96
CA VAL A 245 -8.89 10.09 15.03
C VAL A 245 -8.60 11.34 15.87
N TYR A 246 -7.41 11.37 16.48
CA TYR A 246 -7.02 12.46 17.39
C TYR A 246 -7.14 13.83 16.73
N SER A 247 -7.12 13.88 15.39
CA SER A 247 -7.35 15.09 14.61
C SER A 247 -8.77 15.67 14.69
N GLU A 248 -9.75 14.86 15.14
CA GLU A 248 -11.14 15.35 15.33
C GLU A 248 -11.34 15.97 16.73
N ILE A 249 -10.46 15.64 17.70
CA ILE A 249 -10.61 16.05 19.09
C ILE A 249 -9.55 17.10 19.49
N PHE A 250 -8.35 17.03 18.92
CA PHE A 250 -7.23 17.88 19.30
C PHE A 250 -6.68 18.68 18.10
N PRO A 251 -6.24 19.93 18.31
CA PRO A 251 -5.57 20.74 17.30
C PRO A 251 -4.34 20.01 16.72
N GLU A 252 -4.05 20.20 15.43
CA GLU A 252 -2.89 19.59 14.76
C GLU A 252 -1.55 19.91 15.44
N SER A 253 -1.42 21.11 16.01
CA SER A 253 -0.24 21.52 16.78
C SER A 253 0.00 20.63 18.00
N PHE A 254 -1.06 20.31 18.76
CA PHE A 254 -0.98 19.45 19.94
C PHE A 254 -0.65 18.01 19.55
N ILE A 255 -1.26 17.49 18.48
CA ILE A 255 -0.94 16.15 17.93
C ILE A 255 0.50 16.07 17.47
N SER A 256 0.99 17.11 16.79
CA SER A 256 2.38 17.22 16.37
C SER A 256 3.33 17.22 17.55
N PHE A 257 3.03 17.99 18.60
CA PHE A 257 3.80 18.04 19.85
C PHE A 257 3.86 16.66 20.52
N LEU A 258 2.73 16.02 20.77
CA LEU A 258 2.66 14.68 21.36
C LEU A 258 3.42 13.66 20.51
N SER A 259 3.32 13.73 19.20
CA SER A 259 4.01 12.82 18.30
C SER A 259 5.54 12.93 18.42
N LYS A 260 6.09 14.11 18.65
CA LYS A 260 7.53 14.34 18.88
C LYS A 260 8.03 13.76 20.21
N ILE A 261 7.14 13.72 21.23
CA ILE A 261 7.45 13.12 22.53
C ILE A 261 7.42 11.59 22.44
N ILE A 262 6.39 11.04 21.80
CA ILE A 262 6.11 9.60 21.75
C ILE A 262 6.97 8.88 20.70
N TYR A 263 7.31 9.56 19.58
CA TYR A 263 8.04 8.95 18.48
C TYR A 263 9.33 9.69 18.17
N LYS A 264 10.37 8.95 17.84
CA LYS A 264 11.60 9.47 17.23
C LYS A 264 11.62 9.15 15.74
N LYS A 265 12.35 9.96 14.97
CA LYS A 265 12.62 9.67 13.57
C LYS A 265 13.32 8.32 13.46
N PRO A 266 12.85 7.40 12.61
CA PRO A 266 13.48 6.10 12.47
C PRO A 266 14.88 6.25 11.87
N GLU A 267 15.79 5.41 12.29
CA GLU A 267 17.11 5.30 11.68
C GLU A 267 16.97 4.78 10.25
N LYS A 268 17.75 5.32 9.33
CA LYS A 268 17.84 4.78 7.98
C LYS A 268 18.62 3.47 8.02
N LEU A 269 18.21 2.50 7.23
CA LEU A 269 19.03 1.29 7.05
C LEU A 269 20.39 1.66 6.44
N ASN A 270 21.44 1.00 6.92
CA ASN A 270 22.78 1.10 6.33
C ASN A 270 22.74 0.54 4.89
N LYS A 271 23.35 1.24 3.96
CA LYS A 271 23.46 0.82 2.54
C LYS A 271 24.04 -0.60 2.40
N LYS A 272 25.08 -0.96 3.17
CA LYS A 272 25.67 -2.31 3.15
C LYS A 272 24.60 -3.38 3.49
N LEU A 273 23.75 -3.12 4.47
CA LEU A 273 22.67 -4.05 4.85
C LEU A 273 21.60 -4.12 3.75
N ILE A 274 21.22 -2.99 3.15
CA ILE A 274 20.27 -2.96 2.04
C ILE A 274 20.80 -3.82 0.90
N ASN A 275 22.04 -3.60 0.47
CA ASN A 275 22.66 -4.35 -0.63
C ASN A 275 22.77 -5.85 -0.31
N LYS A 276 23.21 -6.19 0.93
CA LYS A 276 23.28 -7.60 1.37
C LYS A 276 21.92 -8.30 1.29
N LEU A 277 20.86 -7.66 1.81
CA LEU A 277 19.52 -8.24 1.81
C LEU A 277 18.90 -8.25 0.41
N THR A 278 19.15 -7.22 -0.41
CA THR A 278 18.68 -7.19 -1.81
C THR A 278 19.31 -8.32 -2.61
N ASN A 279 20.61 -8.50 -2.51
CA ASN A 279 21.28 -9.58 -3.22
C ASN A 279 20.86 -10.97 -2.72
N LYS A 280 20.65 -11.13 -1.39
CA LYS A 280 20.23 -12.40 -0.80
C LYS A 280 18.84 -12.82 -1.25
N TYR A 281 17.88 -11.89 -1.25
CA TYR A 281 16.46 -12.23 -1.44
C TYR A 281 15.93 -11.86 -2.81
N TYR A 282 16.36 -10.74 -3.41
CA TYR A 282 15.63 -10.13 -4.52
C TYR A 282 16.38 -10.04 -5.83
N LYS A 283 17.68 -10.37 -5.88
CA LYS A 283 18.49 -10.19 -7.10
C LYS A 283 17.81 -10.78 -8.33
N ASN A 284 17.41 -12.05 -8.27
CA ASN A 284 16.79 -12.73 -9.39
C ASN A 284 15.38 -12.20 -9.71
N ASP A 285 14.62 -11.82 -8.69
CA ASP A 285 13.28 -11.22 -8.87
C ASP A 285 13.39 -9.85 -9.54
N ILE A 286 14.35 -9.00 -9.13
CA ILE A 286 14.60 -7.69 -9.71
C ILE A 286 14.99 -7.79 -11.18
N LEU A 287 15.92 -8.70 -11.54
CA LEU A 287 16.33 -8.89 -12.94
C LEU A 287 15.17 -9.35 -13.84
N LYS A 288 14.34 -10.27 -13.36
CA LYS A 288 13.14 -10.70 -14.07
C LYS A 288 12.06 -9.62 -14.14
N LEU A 289 11.91 -8.85 -13.05
CA LEU A 289 10.99 -7.72 -13.00
C LEU A 289 11.36 -6.64 -14.01
N GLU A 290 12.64 -6.27 -14.09
CA GLU A 290 13.18 -5.29 -15.03
C GLU A 290 12.79 -5.65 -16.47
N GLN A 291 12.96 -6.91 -16.85
CA GLN A 291 12.56 -7.43 -18.17
C GLN A 291 11.03 -7.38 -18.37
N LEU A 292 10.26 -7.76 -17.35
CA LEU A 292 8.80 -7.80 -17.42
C LEU A 292 8.19 -6.42 -17.64
N ILE A 293 8.68 -5.40 -16.90
CA ILE A 293 8.10 -4.05 -16.91
C ILE A 293 8.82 -3.09 -17.85
N SER A 294 9.98 -3.48 -18.42
CA SER A 294 10.82 -2.66 -19.31
C SER A 294 11.26 -1.32 -18.66
N ILE A 295 11.60 -1.36 -17.36
CA ILE A 295 12.09 -0.20 -16.59
C ILE A 295 13.43 -0.59 -15.94
N ASP A 296 14.48 0.24 -16.09
CA ASP A 296 15.78 0.02 -15.44
C ASP A 296 15.68 0.03 -13.92
N LEU A 297 16.00 -1.09 -13.31
CA LEU A 297 16.04 -1.30 -11.85
C LEU A 297 17.48 -1.59 -11.36
N SER A 298 18.50 -1.48 -12.20
CA SER A 298 19.91 -1.77 -11.87
C SER A 298 20.39 -1.02 -10.63
N HIS A 299 19.86 0.20 -10.42
CA HIS A 299 20.14 1.04 -9.25
C HIS A 299 19.65 0.46 -7.92
N TRP A 300 18.75 -0.55 -7.94
CA TRP A 300 18.32 -1.26 -6.73
C TRP A 300 19.33 -2.31 -6.25
N LEU A 301 20.24 -2.74 -7.12
CA LEU A 301 21.24 -3.77 -6.86
C LEU A 301 22.59 -3.20 -6.36
N LYS A 302 22.75 -1.84 -6.37
CA LYS A 302 23.98 -1.10 -6.02
C LYS A 302 24.02 -0.63 -4.58
#